data_d06b86f250b7e3b3ae2c8580c1fecbc4
#
_entry.id   d06b86f250b7e3b3ae2c8580c1fecbc4
#
_cell.length_a   1.000
_cell.length_b   1.000
_cell.length_c   1.000
_cell.angle_alpha   90.00
_cell.angle_beta   90.00
_cell.angle_gamma   90.00
#
_symmetry.space_group_name_H-M   'P 1'
#
loop_
_entity.id
_entity.type
_entity.pdbx_description
1 polymer ?
#
loop_
_entity_poly.entity_id
_entity_poly.type
_entity_poly.pdbx_seq_one_letter_code
_entity_poly.pdbx_strand_id
1 'polypeptide(L)'
;MIQLKNPDQIKIMKEAGRITGEALLVARDHVRPGISTYELDRLVREHIEKAGAKPSFLGYGGFPGSACISINDEVIHGIPSKKRFLDEGDVVKIDVGAFYKGFHGDSARTIAVGRVSDEARKLIEVTRASFFAGIDQLKVGGRLGDVGSAIDGLVVANGFSTVKRYIGHGIGRELHESPDVPNYGTPGRGTRLCAGLVIAIEPMVNIGTETVRELSDGWTVKTADGSLSAHYENTVALTGDGIINLTLIEKDF
;
A
#
# COMPACT_ATOMS: atom_id res chain seq x y z
N MET A 1 -17.59 13.88 1.09
CA MET A 1 -18.71 13.00 0.63
C MET A 1 -18.09 11.85 -0.15
N ILE A 2 -18.52 10.60 0.11
CA ILE A 2 -18.00 9.42 -0.61
C ILE A 2 -18.42 9.49 -2.07
N GLN A 3 -17.46 9.32 -2.97
CA GLN A 3 -17.68 9.32 -4.43
C GLN A 3 -17.72 7.89 -4.95
N LEU A 4 -18.91 7.41 -5.29
CA LEU A 4 -19.08 6.09 -5.90
C LEU A 4 -18.73 6.17 -7.40
N LYS A 5 -17.99 5.16 -7.89
CA LYS A 5 -17.57 5.06 -9.29
C LYS A 5 -18.55 4.20 -10.07
N ASN A 6 -18.91 4.65 -11.25
CA ASN A 6 -19.69 3.84 -12.19
C ASN A 6 -18.79 2.80 -12.91
N PRO A 7 -19.37 1.83 -13.63
CA PRO A 7 -18.60 0.77 -14.31
C PRO A 7 -17.54 1.29 -15.29
N ASP A 8 -17.81 2.38 -16.03
CA ASP A 8 -16.85 2.95 -16.98
C ASP A 8 -15.65 3.58 -16.25
N GLN A 9 -15.89 4.22 -15.12
CA GLN A 9 -14.83 4.77 -14.28
C GLN A 9 -13.98 3.66 -13.67
N ILE A 10 -14.60 2.58 -13.16
CA ILE A 10 -13.89 1.41 -12.63
C ILE A 10 -13.03 0.77 -13.72
N LYS A 11 -13.49 0.72 -14.98
CA LYS A 11 -12.69 0.23 -16.11
C LYS A 11 -11.43 1.06 -16.35
N ILE A 12 -11.54 2.40 -16.24
CA ILE A 12 -10.35 3.28 -16.34
C ILE A 12 -9.42 3.04 -15.15
N MET A 13 -9.96 2.94 -13.93
CA MET A 13 -9.20 2.68 -12.71
C MET A 13 -8.51 1.30 -12.75
N LYS A 14 -9.11 0.31 -13.40
CA LYS A 14 -8.46 -0.99 -13.63
C LYS A 14 -7.19 -0.85 -14.47
N GLU A 15 -7.19 0.05 -15.45
CA GLU A 15 -5.99 0.32 -16.25
C GLU A 15 -4.94 1.10 -15.46
N ALA A 16 -5.34 2.11 -14.66
CA ALA A 16 -4.44 2.78 -13.73
C ALA A 16 -3.82 1.78 -12.74
N GLY A 17 -4.64 0.89 -12.18
CA GLY A 17 -4.21 -0.18 -11.27
C GLY A 17 -3.25 -1.18 -11.93
N ARG A 18 -3.50 -1.58 -13.18
CA ARG A 18 -2.58 -2.44 -13.93
C ARG A 18 -1.20 -1.79 -14.09
N ILE A 19 -1.17 -0.50 -14.46
CA ILE A 19 0.09 0.25 -14.60
C ILE A 19 0.82 0.33 -13.24
N THR A 20 0.10 0.59 -12.16
CA THR A 20 0.64 0.62 -10.80
C THR A 20 1.26 -0.73 -10.41
N GLY A 21 0.53 -1.82 -10.58
CA GLY A 21 1.01 -3.16 -10.26
C GLY A 21 2.21 -3.58 -11.12
N GLU A 22 2.21 -3.28 -12.42
CA GLU A 22 3.35 -3.54 -13.30
C GLU A 22 4.59 -2.73 -12.87
N ALA A 23 4.43 -1.49 -12.42
CA ALA A 23 5.54 -0.68 -11.91
C ALA A 23 6.12 -1.28 -10.62
N LEU A 24 5.28 -1.86 -9.74
CA LEU A 24 5.75 -2.63 -8.57
C LEU A 24 6.53 -3.88 -8.99
N LEU A 25 6.08 -4.61 -10.01
CA LEU A 25 6.82 -5.76 -10.55
C LEU A 25 8.19 -5.34 -11.08
N VAL A 26 8.26 -4.23 -11.82
CA VAL A 26 9.54 -3.68 -12.30
C VAL A 26 10.46 -3.37 -11.13
N ALA A 27 9.98 -2.73 -10.08
CA ALA A 27 10.77 -2.46 -8.88
C ALA A 27 11.24 -3.77 -8.22
N ARG A 28 10.33 -4.73 -7.99
CA ARG A 28 10.64 -6.04 -7.39
C ARG A 28 11.76 -6.76 -8.12
N ASP A 29 11.67 -6.83 -9.44
CA ASP A 29 12.62 -7.58 -10.26
C ASP A 29 14.03 -6.95 -10.25
N HIS A 30 14.16 -5.71 -9.75
CA HIS A 30 15.42 -5.00 -9.59
C HIS A 30 15.90 -4.91 -8.14
N VAL A 31 15.07 -5.30 -7.16
CA VAL A 31 15.49 -5.33 -5.74
C VAL A 31 16.63 -6.31 -5.55
N ARG A 32 17.78 -5.80 -5.13
CA ARG A 32 18.98 -6.57 -4.80
C ARG A 32 19.92 -5.74 -3.93
N PRO A 33 20.84 -6.36 -3.20
CA PRO A 33 21.89 -5.61 -2.50
C PRO A 33 22.66 -4.69 -3.45
N GLY A 34 22.98 -3.50 -2.99
CA GLY A 34 23.75 -2.49 -3.71
C GLY A 34 22.95 -1.63 -4.70
N ILE A 35 21.65 -1.87 -4.91
CA ILE A 35 20.82 -0.92 -5.66
C ILE A 35 20.46 0.28 -4.80
N SER A 36 20.50 1.49 -5.38
CA SER A 36 20.03 2.67 -4.66
C SER A 36 18.51 2.80 -4.70
N THR A 37 17.92 3.38 -3.64
CA THR A 37 16.48 3.67 -3.62
C THR A 37 16.08 4.66 -4.72
N TYR A 38 16.98 5.57 -5.13
CA TYR A 38 16.77 6.46 -6.28
C TYR A 38 16.68 5.69 -7.61
N GLU A 39 17.46 4.63 -7.78
CA GLU A 39 17.40 3.85 -9.02
C GLU A 39 16.09 3.08 -9.14
N LEU A 40 15.57 2.53 -8.04
CA LEU A 40 14.23 1.92 -8.00
C LEU A 40 13.14 2.93 -8.33
N ASP A 41 13.19 4.13 -7.74
CA ASP A 41 12.26 5.23 -8.05
C ASP A 41 12.29 5.62 -9.54
N ARG A 42 13.50 5.72 -10.14
CA ARG A 42 13.67 6.01 -11.56
C ARG A 42 13.03 4.95 -12.45
N LEU A 43 13.23 3.67 -12.15
CA LEU A 43 12.66 2.55 -12.90
C LEU A 43 11.13 2.54 -12.84
N VAL A 44 10.56 2.77 -11.65
CA VAL A 44 9.12 2.92 -11.45
C VAL A 44 8.57 4.08 -12.30
N ARG A 45 9.21 5.24 -12.21
CA ARG A 45 8.83 6.43 -12.97
C ARG A 45 8.85 6.17 -14.47
N GLU A 46 9.94 5.64 -14.99
CA GLU A 46 10.09 5.35 -16.43
C GLU A 46 9.01 4.38 -16.95
N HIS A 47 8.66 3.37 -16.15
CA HIS A 47 7.59 2.43 -16.50
C HIS A 47 6.22 3.14 -16.57
N ILE A 48 5.87 3.92 -15.56
CA ILE A 48 4.59 4.65 -15.49
C ILE A 48 4.48 5.64 -16.67
N GLU A 49 5.54 6.42 -16.94
CA GLU A 49 5.56 7.41 -18.03
C GLU A 49 5.48 6.71 -19.40
N LYS A 50 6.18 5.58 -19.59
CA LYS A 50 6.13 4.78 -20.83
C LYS A 50 4.74 4.18 -21.07
N ALA A 51 3.99 3.87 -20.02
CA ALA A 51 2.60 3.41 -20.11
C ALA A 51 1.60 4.54 -20.41
N GLY A 52 2.06 5.79 -20.57
CA GLY A 52 1.22 6.96 -20.84
C GLY A 52 0.48 7.49 -19.61
N ALA A 53 0.93 7.13 -18.43
CA ALA A 53 0.43 7.60 -17.14
C ALA A 53 1.41 8.61 -16.49
N LYS A 54 1.05 9.14 -15.32
CA LYS A 54 1.91 10.00 -14.51
C LYS A 54 2.08 9.35 -13.14
N PRO A 55 3.28 9.41 -12.50
CA PRO A 55 3.42 9.03 -11.10
C PRO A 55 2.50 9.87 -10.21
N SER A 56 1.71 9.22 -9.36
CA SER A 56 0.74 9.89 -8.49
C SER A 56 1.40 10.68 -7.37
N PHE A 57 2.56 10.21 -6.90
CA PHE A 57 3.22 10.79 -5.72
C PHE A 57 4.15 11.95 -6.05
N LEU A 58 4.71 12.00 -7.26
CA LEU A 58 5.67 13.04 -7.65
C LEU A 58 5.04 14.44 -7.59
N GLY A 59 5.47 15.24 -6.61
CA GLY A 59 4.93 16.57 -6.35
C GLY A 59 3.66 16.60 -5.50
N TYR A 60 3.07 15.47 -5.15
CA TYR A 60 1.90 15.42 -4.27
C TYR A 60 2.28 15.90 -2.86
N GLY A 61 1.64 16.97 -2.39
CA GLY A 61 2.01 17.62 -1.13
C GLY A 61 3.49 18.07 -1.04
N GLY A 62 4.22 18.10 -2.17
CA GLY A 62 5.65 18.40 -2.20
C GLY A 62 6.56 17.18 -2.13
N PHE A 63 6.03 15.94 -2.16
CA PHE A 63 6.84 14.72 -2.14
C PHE A 63 7.76 14.67 -3.37
N PRO A 64 9.09 14.40 -3.21
CA PRO A 64 10.05 14.55 -4.29
C PRO A 64 10.24 13.32 -5.18
N GLY A 65 9.67 12.16 -4.80
CA GLY A 65 9.81 10.88 -5.50
C GLY A 65 8.58 10.47 -6.30
N SER A 66 8.76 9.52 -7.19
CA SER A 66 7.67 8.86 -7.92
C SER A 66 7.12 7.62 -7.18
N ALA A 67 7.94 7.08 -6.26
CA ALA A 67 7.60 6.00 -5.35
C ALA A 67 8.07 6.34 -3.94
N CYS A 68 7.37 5.83 -2.92
CA CYS A 68 7.88 5.80 -1.56
C CYS A 68 8.71 4.52 -1.39
N ILE A 69 9.94 4.65 -0.86
CA ILE A 69 10.83 3.51 -0.65
C ILE A 69 11.36 3.52 0.77
N SER A 70 10.78 2.69 1.61
CA SER A 70 11.00 2.64 3.05
C SER A 70 11.74 1.36 3.45
N ILE A 71 12.82 1.47 4.23
CA ILE A 71 13.70 0.34 4.57
C ILE A 71 13.57 0.01 6.06
N ASN A 72 13.44 -1.27 6.39
CA ASN A 72 13.47 -1.84 7.74
C ASN A 72 12.43 -1.21 8.70
N ASP A 73 12.88 -0.38 9.63
CA ASP A 73 12.05 0.32 10.63
C ASP A 73 11.28 1.52 10.06
N GLU A 74 11.52 1.90 8.80
CA GLU A 74 10.66 2.86 8.11
C GLU A 74 9.36 2.19 7.71
N VAL A 75 8.25 2.76 8.10
CA VAL A 75 6.91 2.23 7.84
C VAL A 75 6.47 2.58 6.43
N ILE A 76 6.38 3.90 6.14
CA ILE A 76 5.93 4.49 4.88
C ILE A 76 6.67 5.78 4.56
N HIS A 77 6.43 6.31 3.37
CA HIS A 77 6.85 7.62 2.88
C HIS A 77 8.37 7.83 2.84
N GLY A 78 9.16 6.77 2.77
CA GLY A 78 10.61 6.87 2.63
C GLY A 78 10.99 7.58 1.33
N ILE A 79 11.80 8.65 1.43
CA ILE A 79 12.23 9.46 0.29
C ILE A 79 13.35 8.73 -0.47
N PRO A 80 13.21 8.49 -1.80
CA PRO A 80 14.26 7.91 -2.63
C PRO A 80 15.53 8.75 -2.62
N SER A 81 16.70 8.11 -2.53
CA SER A 81 17.99 8.79 -2.43
C SER A 81 19.10 8.07 -3.19
N LYS A 82 19.98 8.83 -3.86
CA LYS A 82 21.21 8.34 -4.50
C LYS A 82 22.26 7.84 -3.48
N LYS A 83 22.07 8.16 -2.20
CA LYS A 83 23.00 7.81 -1.11
C LYS A 83 22.50 6.69 -0.22
N ARG A 84 21.29 6.16 -0.50
CA ARG A 84 20.68 5.05 0.24
C ARG A 84 20.65 3.83 -0.65
N PHE A 85 21.32 2.78 -0.22
CA PHE A 85 21.43 1.51 -0.92
C PHE A 85 20.75 0.42 -0.10
N LEU A 86 20.24 -0.59 -0.78
CA LEU A 86 19.72 -1.79 -0.12
C LEU A 86 20.87 -2.72 0.22
N ASP A 87 20.83 -3.30 1.41
CA ASP A 87 21.77 -4.30 1.89
C ASP A 87 21.13 -5.69 1.97
N GLU A 88 21.95 -6.73 1.94
CA GLU A 88 21.51 -8.11 2.19
C GLU A 88 20.83 -8.20 3.57
N GLY A 89 19.63 -8.73 3.62
CA GLY A 89 18.85 -8.85 4.85
C GLY A 89 17.87 -7.70 5.09
N ASP A 90 17.86 -6.66 4.27
CA ASP A 90 16.88 -5.59 4.38
C ASP A 90 15.46 -6.05 4.04
N VAL A 91 14.50 -5.37 4.62
CA VAL A 91 13.06 -5.45 4.29
C VAL A 91 12.66 -4.10 3.69
N VAL A 92 12.39 -4.07 2.37
CA VAL A 92 12.05 -2.83 1.67
C VAL A 92 10.55 -2.78 1.33
N LYS A 93 9.89 -1.69 1.70
CA LYS A 93 8.53 -1.33 1.29
C LYS A 93 8.64 -0.40 0.10
N ILE A 94 8.00 -0.79 -1.00
CA ILE A 94 7.88 0.03 -2.20
C ILE A 94 6.40 0.28 -2.42
N ASP A 95 6.05 1.57 -2.46
CA ASP A 95 4.70 2.06 -2.60
C ASP A 95 4.65 2.95 -3.83
N VAL A 96 3.67 2.69 -4.72
CA VAL A 96 3.59 3.24 -6.07
C VAL A 96 2.16 3.61 -6.42
N GLY A 97 1.99 4.83 -6.91
CA GLY A 97 0.72 5.27 -7.49
C GLY A 97 0.87 5.69 -8.96
N ALA A 98 -0.12 5.35 -9.80
CA ALA A 98 -0.20 5.81 -11.18
C ALA A 98 -1.50 6.57 -11.46
N PHE A 99 -1.38 7.73 -12.10
CA PHE A 99 -2.50 8.55 -12.55
C PHE A 99 -2.70 8.38 -14.06
N TYR A 100 -3.85 7.80 -14.42
CA TYR A 100 -4.18 7.51 -15.81
C TYR A 100 -5.60 7.97 -16.16
N LYS A 101 -5.74 8.77 -17.21
CA LYS A 101 -7.03 9.29 -17.72
C LYS A 101 -7.98 9.83 -16.64
N GLY A 102 -7.42 10.57 -15.67
CA GLY A 102 -8.19 11.25 -14.64
C GLY A 102 -8.48 10.41 -13.40
N PHE A 103 -7.83 9.24 -13.23
CA PHE A 103 -7.98 8.38 -12.07
C PHE A 103 -6.65 7.82 -11.57
N HIS A 104 -6.56 7.61 -10.27
CA HIS A 104 -5.42 7.02 -9.59
C HIS A 104 -5.61 5.52 -9.37
N GLY A 105 -4.49 4.79 -9.36
CA GLY A 105 -4.34 3.48 -8.75
C GLY A 105 -3.19 3.56 -7.77
N ASP A 106 -3.27 2.84 -6.64
CA ASP A 106 -2.32 2.86 -5.54
C ASP A 106 -2.06 1.47 -5.00
N SER A 107 -0.79 1.15 -4.71
CA SER A 107 -0.41 -0.18 -4.24
C SER A 107 0.99 -0.24 -3.66
N ALA A 108 1.15 -0.99 -2.56
CA ALA A 108 2.44 -1.19 -1.93
C ALA A 108 2.76 -2.67 -1.69
N ARG A 109 4.07 -2.98 -1.74
CA ARG A 109 4.60 -4.31 -1.42
C ARG A 109 5.83 -4.21 -0.53
N THR A 110 5.93 -5.18 0.37
CA THR A 110 7.16 -5.41 1.13
C THR A 110 7.95 -6.56 0.51
N ILE A 111 9.21 -6.32 0.24
CA ILE A 111 10.11 -7.24 -0.46
C ILE A 111 11.34 -7.51 0.41
N ALA A 112 11.72 -8.78 0.54
CA ALA A 112 12.96 -9.18 1.16
C ALA A 112 14.15 -8.94 0.23
N VAL A 113 15.22 -8.33 0.71
CA VAL A 113 16.47 -8.13 -0.03
C VAL A 113 17.40 -9.30 0.26
N GLY A 114 17.46 -10.25 -0.65
CA GLY A 114 18.22 -11.47 -0.45
C GLY A 114 17.66 -12.33 0.70
N ARG A 115 18.52 -12.76 1.62
CA ARG A 115 18.13 -13.62 2.75
C ARG A 115 17.81 -12.78 3.98
N VAL A 116 16.56 -12.83 4.43
CA VAL A 116 16.07 -12.17 5.66
C VAL A 116 15.87 -13.18 6.79
N SER A 117 15.70 -12.71 8.02
CA SER A 117 15.35 -13.55 9.17
C SER A 117 13.96 -14.20 9.01
N ASP A 118 13.72 -15.30 9.73
CA ASP A 118 12.41 -15.96 9.73
C ASP A 118 11.32 -15.06 10.30
N GLU A 119 11.65 -14.21 11.26
CA GLU A 119 10.73 -13.22 11.82
C GLU A 119 10.34 -12.15 10.78
N ALA A 120 11.31 -11.65 10.01
CA ALA A 120 11.05 -10.70 8.91
C ALA A 120 10.18 -11.34 7.81
N ARG A 121 10.44 -12.59 7.47
CA ARG A 121 9.62 -13.36 6.52
C ARG A 121 8.19 -13.50 7.02
N LYS A 122 8.03 -13.91 8.30
CA LYS A 122 6.71 -14.03 8.93
C LYS A 122 5.98 -12.69 8.94
N LEU A 123 6.67 -11.58 9.21
CA LEU A 123 6.09 -10.24 9.16
C LEU A 123 5.51 -9.92 7.77
N ILE A 124 6.28 -10.16 6.71
CA ILE A 124 5.84 -9.93 5.31
C ILE A 124 4.60 -10.79 4.99
N GLU A 125 4.65 -12.08 5.32
CA GLU A 125 3.56 -13.02 5.07
C GLU A 125 2.28 -12.65 5.84
N VAL A 126 2.40 -12.31 7.12
CA VAL A 126 1.26 -11.91 7.97
C VAL A 126 0.66 -10.59 7.48
N THR A 127 1.48 -9.61 7.10
CA THR A 127 1.00 -8.34 6.56
C THR A 127 0.21 -8.55 5.27
N ARG A 128 0.73 -9.36 4.36
CA ARG A 128 0.00 -9.74 3.14
C ARG A 128 -1.30 -10.49 3.47
N ALA A 129 -1.24 -11.49 4.34
CA ALA A 129 -2.42 -12.29 4.72
C ALA A 129 -3.51 -11.45 5.39
N SER A 130 -3.13 -10.44 6.20
CA SER A 130 -4.08 -9.55 6.86
C SER A 130 -4.89 -8.71 5.86
N PHE A 131 -4.27 -8.26 4.76
CA PHE A 131 -4.97 -7.59 3.67
C PHE A 131 -6.07 -8.49 3.08
N PHE A 132 -5.77 -9.76 2.80
CA PHE A 132 -6.76 -10.70 2.25
C PHE A 132 -7.86 -11.03 3.26
N ALA A 133 -7.53 -11.17 4.54
CA ALA A 133 -8.53 -11.31 5.60
C ALA A 133 -9.51 -10.12 5.64
N GLY A 134 -8.99 -8.90 5.41
CA GLY A 134 -9.81 -7.69 5.27
C GLY A 134 -10.69 -7.71 4.03
N ILE A 135 -10.14 -8.07 2.87
CA ILE A 135 -10.89 -8.16 1.60
C ILE A 135 -12.07 -9.14 1.72
N ASP A 136 -11.90 -10.27 2.39
CA ASP A 136 -12.95 -11.29 2.56
C ASP A 136 -14.19 -10.75 3.32
N GLN A 137 -14.05 -9.62 4.02
CA GLN A 137 -15.15 -8.93 4.68
C GLN A 137 -15.84 -7.87 3.80
N LEU A 138 -15.28 -7.55 2.62
CA LEU A 138 -15.87 -6.58 1.71
C LEU A 138 -17.13 -7.15 1.05
N LYS A 139 -18.28 -6.62 1.42
CA LYS A 139 -19.57 -6.96 0.79
C LYS A 139 -20.51 -5.76 0.82
N VAL A 140 -21.34 -5.64 -0.20
CA VAL A 140 -22.38 -4.60 -0.24
C VAL A 140 -23.28 -4.72 0.99
N GLY A 141 -23.47 -3.61 1.70
CA GLY A 141 -24.25 -3.55 2.94
C GLY A 141 -23.44 -3.82 4.23
N GLY A 142 -22.21 -4.37 4.13
CA GLY A 142 -21.27 -4.51 5.25
C GLY A 142 -20.74 -3.16 5.76
N ARG A 143 -19.76 -3.21 6.64
CA ARG A 143 -19.15 -2.04 7.26
C ARG A 143 -17.63 -2.07 7.19
N LEU A 144 -16.97 -0.90 7.10
CA LEU A 144 -15.50 -0.80 7.13
C LEU A 144 -14.89 -1.35 8.42
N GLY A 145 -15.60 -1.28 9.55
CA GLY A 145 -15.16 -1.88 10.80
C GLY A 145 -15.03 -3.41 10.75
N ASP A 146 -15.77 -4.08 9.87
CA ASP A 146 -15.62 -5.53 9.64
C ASP A 146 -14.26 -5.81 8.98
N VAL A 147 -13.89 -5.00 7.99
CA VAL A 147 -12.60 -5.08 7.27
C VAL A 147 -11.43 -4.84 8.22
N GLY A 148 -11.43 -3.70 8.93
CA GLY A 148 -10.35 -3.35 9.85
C GLY A 148 -10.21 -4.33 11.02
N SER A 149 -11.33 -4.84 11.54
CA SER A 149 -11.30 -5.84 12.62
C SER A 149 -10.68 -7.17 12.16
N ALA A 150 -10.93 -7.60 10.92
CA ALA A 150 -10.34 -8.82 10.37
C ALA A 150 -8.82 -8.66 10.16
N ILE A 151 -8.39 -7.48 9.67
CA ILE A 151 -6.96 -7.15 9.51
C ILE A 151 -6.25 -7.21 10.87
N ASP A 152 -6.71 -6.39 11.83
CA ASP A 152 -6.09 -6.26 13.15
C ASP A 152 -6.10 -7.59 13.91
N GLY A 153 -7.22 -8.31 13.86
CA GLY A 153 -7.35 -9.62 14.51
C GLY A 153 -6.32 -10.62 14.04
N LEU A 154 -6.05 -10.69 12.72
CA LEU A 154 -5.02 -11.58 12.18
C LEU A 154 -3.61 -11.14 12.57
N VAL A 155 -3.32 -9.84 12.52
CA VAL A 155 -2.02 -9.26 12.90
C VAL A 155 -1.71 -9.55 14.37
N VAL A 156 -2.63 -9.24 15.27
CA VAL A 156 -2.50 -9.44 16.73
C VAL A 156 -2.37 -10.92 17.08
N ALA A 157 -3.15 -11.79 16.44
CA ALA A 157 -3.06 -13.26 16.66
C ALA A 157 -1.69 -13.84 16.29
N ASN A 158 -0.91 -13.15 15.45
CA ASN A 158 0.44 -13.52 15.07
C ASN A 158 1.54 -12.88 15.93
N GLY A 159 1.16 -12.05 16.92
CA GLY A 159 2.07 -11.39 17.86
C GLY A 159 2.65 -10.08 17.34
N PHE A 160 2.06 -9.47 16.31
CA PHE A 160 2.47 -8.21 15.72
C PHE A 160 1.49 -7.08 16.05
N SER A 161 1.79 -5.84 15.68
CA SER A 161 0.99 -4.66 15.94
C SER A 161 0.58 -3.96 14.65
N THR A 162 -0.70 -3.64 14.50
CA THR A 162 -1.20 -2.82 13.39
C THR A 162 -0.95 -1.34 13.68
N VAL A 163 -0.33 -0.62 12.76
CA VAL A 163 -0.19 0.84 12.85
C VAL A 163 -1.58 1.48 12.77
N LYS A 164 -1.88 2.39 13.71
CA LYS A 164 -3.21 3.04 13.81
C LYS A 164 -3.23 4.49 13.35
N ARG A 165 -2.06 5.16 13.34
CA ARG A 165 -1.96 6.57 12.97
C ARG A 165 -2.15 6.81 11.47
N TYR A 166 -1.76 5.86 10.64
CA TYR A 166 -1.91 5.89 9.20
C TYR A 166 -2.88 4.80 8.77
N ILE A 167 -3.73 5.13 7.81
CA ILE A 167 -4.88 4.30 7.44
C ILE A 167 -5.12 4.41 5.94
N GLY A 168 -5.81 3.45 5.38
CA GLY A 168 -6.25 3.47 4.00
C GLY A 168 -7.31 4.55 3.72
N HIS A 169 -7.67 4.68 2.47
CA HIS A 169 -8.49 5.80 2.00
C HIS A 169 -9.36 5.43 0.80
N GLY A 170 -10.38 6.22 0.54
CA GLY A 170 -11.02 6.23 -0.77
C GLY A 170 -10.05 6.71 -1.84
N ILE A 171 -10.21 6.25 -3.07
CA ILE A 171 -9.35 6.63 -4.19
C ILE A 171 -10.16 6.78 -5.47
N GLY A 172 -9.75 7.70 -6.34
CA GLY A 172 -10.45 7.94 -7.59
C GLY A 172 -9.83 9.05 -8.40
N ARG A 173 -10.52 10.18 -8.53
CA ARG A 173 -9.98 11.36 -9.22
C ARG A 173 -8.90 12.05 -8.40
N GLU A 174 -9.07 12.03 -7.08
CA GLU A 174 -8.01 12.41 -6.15
C GLU A 174 -7.31 11.15 -5.65
N LEU A 175 -6.03 11.28 -5.30
CA LEU A 175 -5.26 10.19 -4.72
C LEU A 175 -5.91 9.75 -3.40
N HIS A 176 -6.24 10.71 -2.53
CA HIS A 176 -6.94 10.46 -1.28
C HIS A 176 -8.35 11.05 -1.33
N GLU A 177 -9.35 10.18 -1.25
CA GLU A 177 -10.77 10.53 -1.16
C GLU A 177 -11.38 9.95 0.14
N SER A 178 -12.57 10.42 0.50
CA SER A 178 -13.38 9.71 1.50
C SER A 178 -13.88 8.36 0.97
N PRO A 179 -14.02 7.34 1.85
CA PRO A 179 -13.87 7.37 3.29
C PRO A 179 -12.45 7.06 3.75
N ASP A 180 -12.15 7.36 5.02
CA ASP A 180 -11.03 6.75 5.74
C ASP A 180 -11.25 5.25 5.87
N VAL A 181 -10.18 4.45 5.73
CA VAL A 181 -10.20 2.97 5.74
C VAL A 181 -9.22 2.44 6.79
N PRO A 182 -9.58 2.48 8.09
CA PRO A 182 -8.71 1.99 9.14
C PRO A 182 -8.43 0.49 9.01
N ASN A 183 -7.18 0.10 9.31
CA ASN A 183 -6.75 -1.29 9.39
C ASN A 183 -7.10 -1.94 10.74
N TYR A 184 -7.99 -1.35 11.50
CA TYR A 184 -8.53 -1.79 12.79
C TYR A 184 -9.98 -1.34 12.90
N GLY A 185 -10.73 -1.92 13.83
CA GLY A 185 -12.11 -1.49 14.00
C GLY A 185 -12.95 -2.40 14.87
N THR A 186 -14.24 -2.07 14.93
CA THR A 186 -15.25 -2.88 15.62
C THR A 186 -16.22 -3.47 14.60
N PRO A 187 -16.46 -4.78 14.61
CA PRO A 187 -17.41 -5.42 13.69
C PRO A 187 -18.78 -4.74 13.72
N GLY A 188 -19.39 -4.58 12.55
CA GLY A 188 -20.71 -3.95 12.38
C GLY A 188 -20.71 -2.42 12.54
N ARG A 189 -19.55 -1.76 12.66
CA ARG A 189 -19.42 -0.31 12.83
C ARG A 189 -18.69 0.34 11.64
N GLY A 190 -18.72 1.66 11.63
CA GLY A 190 -18.05 2.47 10.57
C GLY A 190 -18.88 2.65 9.31
N THR A 191 -18.24 3.14 8.28
CA THR A 191 -18.86 3.47 6.99
C THR A 191 -19.50 2.26 6.35
N ARG A 192 -20.75 2.43 5.84
CA ARG A 192 -21.46 1.38 5.12
C ARG A 192 -20.86 1.19 3.74
N LEU A 193 -20.63 -0.06 3.36
CA LEU A 193 -20.08 -0.45 2.07
C LEU A 193 -21.19 -0.48 1.01
N CYS A 194 -20.95 0.22 -0.11
CA CYS A 194 -21.89 0.35 -1.22
C CYS A 194 -21.21 -0.05 -2.54
N ALA A 195 -21.98 -0.57 -3.48
CA ALA A 195 -21.48 -0.82 -4.83
C ALA A 195 -20.98 0.50 -5.48
N GLY A 196 -19.87 0.45 -6.18
CA GLY A 196 -19.16 1.60 -6.75
C GLY A 196 -18.11 2.22 -5.82
N LEU A 197 -18.00 1.77 -4.57
CA LEU A 197 -16.92 2.20 -3.67
C LEU A 197 -15.58 1.65 -4.18
N VAL A 198 -14.57 2.54 -4.28
CA VAL A 198 -13.18 2.17 -4.58
C VAL A 198 -12.30 2.74 -3.49
N ILE A 199 -11.51 1.87 -2.88
CA ILE A 199 -10.67 2.18 -1.70
C ILE A 199 -9.29 1.55 -1.82
N ALA A 200 -8.29 2.20 -1.23
CA ALA A 200 -7.02 1.61 -0.87
C ALA A 200 -7.16 0.94 0.50
N ILE A 201 -6.79 -0.33 0.59
CA ILE A 201 -6.66 -1.07 1.84
C ILE A 201 -5.18 -1.35 2.01
N GLU A 202 -4.59 -0.88 3.10
CA GLU A 202 -3.13 -0.76 3.24
C GLU A 202 -2.65 -1.09 4.66
N PRO A 203 -2.76 -2.33 5.13
CA PRO A 203 -2.20 -2.69 6.43
C PRO A 203 -0.69 -2.42 6.50
N MET A 204 -0.33 -1.61 7.51
CA MET A 204 1.03 -1.39 7.98
C MET A 204 1.18 -2.12 9.30
N VAL A 205 2.15 -3.03 9.38
CA VAL A 205 2.33 -3.94 10.51
C VAL A 205 3.75 -3.84 11.05
N ASN A 206 3.88 -3.67 12.35
CA ASN A 206 5.16 -3.62 13.06
C ASN A 206 5.39 -4.91 13.86
N ILE A 207 6.64 -5.37 13.94
CA ILE A 207 7.00 -6.47 14.85
C ILE A 207 6.77 -6.07 16.31
N GLY A 208 7.14 -4.83 16.66
CA GLY A 208 7.02 -4.27 18.01
C GLY A 208 5.71 -3.52 18.23
N THR A 209 5.80 -2.28 18.71
CA THR A 209 4.63 -1.48 19.06
C THR A 209 3.94 -0.83 17.84
N GLU A 210 2.68 -0.48 17.98
CA GLU A 210 1.91 0.27 16.97
C GLU A 210 2.37 1.72 16.79
N THR A 211 3.21 2.21 17.72
CA THR A 211 3.61 3.61 17.79
C THR A 211 4.63 3.94 16.71
N VAL A 212 4.42 5.06 16.04
CA VAL A 212 5.27 5.55 14.96
C VAL A 212 5.65 7.01 15.17
N ARG A 213 6.74 7.43 14.54
CA ARG A 213 7.22 8.82 14.55
C ARG A 213 7.59 9.27 13.16
N GLU A 214 7.31 10.52 12.85
CA GLU A 214 7.71 11.20 11.62
C GLU A 214 9.09 11.79 11.78
N LEU A 215 9.91 11.70 10.75
CA LEU A 215 11.26 12.26 10.72
C LEU A 215 11.25 13.76 10.36
N SER A 216 12.38 14.41 10.58
CA SER A 216 12.57 15.85 10.29
C SER A 216 12.55 16.19 8.80
N ASP A 217 12.56 15.20 7.91
CA ASP A 217 12.37 15.39 6.47
C ASP A 217 10.91 15.70 6.09
N GLY A 218 9.99 15.60 7.06
CA GLY A 218 8.57 15.89 6.92
C GLY A 218 7.77 14.81 6.20
N TRP A 219 8.37 13.64 5.93
CA TRP A 219 7.74 12.54 5.19
C TRP A 219 7.95 11.17 5.83
N THR A 220 9.20 10.78 5.99
CA THR A 220 9.53 9.41 6.42
C THR A 220 8.96 9.10 7.79
N VAL A 221 8.15 8.05 7.86
CA VAL A 221 7.55 7.54 9.11
C VAL A 221 8.31 6.29 9.54
N LYS A 222 8.74 6.25 10.80
CA LYS A 222 9.45 5.12 11.40
C LYS A 222 8.72 4.54 12.59
N THR A 223 8.95 3.28 12.89
CA THR A 223 8.56 2.69 14.17
C THR A 223 9.24 3.43 15.32
N ALA A 224 8.54 3.62 16.43
CA ALA A 224 9.09 4.35 17.58
C ALA A 224 10.16 3.54 18.33
N ASP A 225 10.06 2.22 18.27
CA ASP A 225 10.93 1.27 18.97
C ASP A 225 12.07 0.70 18.10
N GLY A 226 12.15 1.08 16.82
CA GLY A 226 13.16 0.59 15.87
C GLY A 226 12.90 -0.82 15.34
N SER A 227 11.73 -1.42 15.63
CA SER A 227 11.35 -2.74 15.11
C SER A 227 11.07 -2.68 13.60
N LEU A 228 11.19 -3.82 12.92
CA LEU A 228 10.84 -3.93 11.50
C LEU A 228 9.36 -3.66 11.26
N SER A 229 9.07 -3.06 10.12
CA SER A 229 7.71 -2.83 9.63
C SER A 229 7.52 -3.41 8.23
N ALA A 230 6.30 -3.83 7.91
CA ALA A 230 5.88 -4.22 6.58
C ALA A 230 4.60 -3.48 6.18
N HIS A 231 4.42 -3.30 4.88
CA HIS A 231 3.27 -2.65 4.27
C HIS A 231 2.81 -3.48 3.06
N TYR A 232 1.51 -3.70 2.96
CA TYR A 232 0.89 -4.36 1.81
C TYR A 232 -0.38 -3.62 1.45
N GLU A 233 -0.53 -3.25 0.19
CA GLU A 233 -1.64 -2.43 -0.26
C GLU A 233 -2.15 -2.82 -1.63
N ASN A 234 -3.47 -2.68 -1.83
CA ASN A 234 -4.07 -2.61 -3.15
C ASN A 234 -5.28 -1.67 -3.19
N THR A 235 -5.49 -1.10 -4.38
CA THR A 235 -6.76 -0.47 -4.75
C THR A 235 -7.81 -1.52 -5.07
N VAL A 236 -8.93 -1.47 -4.39
CA VAL A 236 -10.01 -2.46 -4.48
C VAL A 236 -11.34 -1.77 -4.80
N ALA A 237 -12.07 -2.27 -5.80
CA ALA A 237 -13.41 -1.84 -6.13
C ALA A 237 -14.46 -2.83 -5.61
N LEU A 238 -15.46 -2.34 -4.89
CA LEU A 238 -16.65 -3.10 -4.54
C LEU A 238 -17.75 -2.83 -5.58
N THR A 239 -18.16 -3.85 -6.29
CA THR A 239 -19.22 -3.77 -7.32
C THR A 239 -20.46 -4.51 -6.90
N GLY A 240 -21.53 -4.40 -7.69
CA GLY A 240 -22.74 -5.22 -7.49
C GLY A 240 -22.50 -6.73 -7.66
N ASP A 241 -21.49 -7.09 -8.45
CA ASP A 241 -21.14 -8.47 -8.78
C ASP A 241 -20.03 -9.03 -7.88
N GLY A 242 -19.50 -8.23 -6.95
CA GLY A 242 -18.42 -8.62 -6.03
C GLY A 242 -17.25 -7.67 -6.03
N ILE A 243 -16.09 -8.17 -5.62
CA ILE A 243 -14.86 -7.42 -5.43
C ILE A 243 -13.96 -7.55 -6.67
N ILE A 244 -13.36 -6.44 -7.07
CA ILE A 244 -12.30 -6.41 -8.08
C ILE A 244 -11.06 -5.79 -7.43
N ASN A 245 -9.99 -6.57 -7.29
CA ASN A 245 -8.68 -6.01 -6.94
C ASN A 245 -8.06 -5.41 -8.20
N LEU A 246 -7.92 -4.08 -8.23
CA LEU A 246 -7.55 -3.33 -9.45
C LEU A 246 -6.04 -3.33 -9.68
N THR A 247 -5.24 -3.50 -8.62
CA THR A 247 -3.77 -3.42 -8.67
C THR A 247 -3.07 -4.77 -8.50
N LEU A 248 -3.83 -5.85 -8.24
CA LEU A 248 -3.30 -7.20 -8.16
C LEU A 248 -2.99 -7.72 -9.58
N ILE A 249 -1.79 -8.23 -9.77
CA ILE A 249 -1.36 -8.88 -11.01
C ILE A 249 -1.15 -10.36 -10.73
N GLU A 250 -1.50 -11.25 -11.68
CA GLU A 250 -1.42 -12.72 -11.53
C GLU A 250 -0.03 -13.25 -11.15
N LYS A 251 1.03 -12.48 -11.43
CA LYS A 251 2.41 -12.79 -11.06
C LYS A 251 2.83 -12.18 -9.72
N ASP A 252 1.88 -11.65 -8.97
CA ASP A 252 2.14 -10.96 -7.73
C ASP A 252 2.59 -11.95 -6.66
N PHE A 253 3.80 -11.73 -6.20
CA PHE A 253 4.50 -12.22 -4.98
C PHE A 253 4.07 -13.55 -4.37
#